data_b160f99f70b906a429fb2edadea269de
#
_entry.id   b160f99f70b906a429fb2edadea269de
#
_cell.length_a   1.000
_cell.length_b   1.000
_cell.length_c   1.000
_cell.angle_alpha   90.00
_cell.angle_beta   90.00
_cell.angle_gamma   90.00
#
_symmetry.space_group_name_H-M   'P 1'
#
loop_
_entity.id
_entity.type
_entity.pdbx_description
1 polymer ?
#
loop_
_entity_poly.entity_id
_entity_poly.type
_entity_poly.pdbx_seq_one_letter_code
_entity_poly.pdbx_strand_id
1 'polypeptide(L)'
;MRHYLKKYLPDHETIRRNPWLRPFASSLLHPRLWHLNRHSAAGAVAAGMFCGLIPGPLQMIGAAACALLFRVNLPLAMLTTLYTNPVTLVPLYLLAYQIGRLLIGESNGFVAPPEFTFTHFVGWTEAMQGWMLSVAKPLCIGLVVLAAGLSVIGYFATKAAWRY
;
A
#
# COMPACT_ATOMS: atom_id res chain seq x y z
N MET A 1 24.39 -18.22 -6.06
CA MET A 1 23.18 -17.48 -5.62
C MET A 1 21.94 -18.35 -5.38
N ARG A 2 21.67 -19.41 -6.15
CA ARG A 2 20.50 -20.31 -5.95
C ARG A 2 20.45 -21.05 -4.60
N HIS A 3 21.58 -21.30 -3.94
CA HIS A 3 21.63 -22.05 -2.68
C HIS A 3 21.23 -21.23 -1.45
N TYR A 4 21.47 -19.90 -1.45
CA TYR A 4 21.11 -19.03 -0.34
C TYR A 4 19.62 -18.74 -0.28
N LEU A 5 18.94 -18.64 -1.43
CA LEU A 5 17.50 -18.41 -1.50
C LEU A 5 16.65 -19.59 -0.99
N LYS A 6 17.16 -20.85 -1.13
CA LYS A 6 16.46 -22.02 -0.60
C LYS A 6 16.37 -22.04 0.94
N LYS A 7 17.26 -21.36 1.65
CA LYS A 7 17.30 -21.32 3.12
C LYS A 7 16.24 -20.41 3.72
N TYR A 8 15.74 -19.43 2.95
CA TYR A 8 14.74 -18.45 3.39
C TYR A 8 13.34 -18.70 2.80
N LEU A 9 13.19 -19.67 1.91
CA LEU A 9 11.89 -20.08 1.43
C LEU A 9 11.20 -20.92 2.52
N PRO A 10 9.97 -20.56 2.93
CA PRO A 10 9.21 -21.38 3.88
C PRO A 10 9.09 -22.79 3.33
N ASP A 11 9.48 -23.76 4.12
CA ASP A 11 9.44 -25.18 3.75
C ASP A 11 7.97 -25.60 3.56
N HIS A 12 7.71 -26.44 2.57
CA HIS A 12 6.37 -26.96 2.24
C HIS A 12 5.65 -27.54 3.46
N GLU A 13 6.40 -28.14 4.39
CA GLU A 13 5.86 -28.68 5.64
C GLU A 13 5.44 -27.60 6.63
N THR A 14 6.18 -26.49 6.73
CA THR A 14 5.87 -25.38 7.64
C THR A 14 4.56 -24.71 7.27
N ILE A 15 4.31 -24.53 5.95
CA ILE A 15 3.06 -23.93 5.45
C ILE A 15 1.87 -24.87 5.69
N ARG A 16 2.04 -26.18 5.52
CA ARG A 16 0.99 -27.18 5.73
C ARG A 16 0.64 -27.38 7.22
N ARG A 17 1.61 -27.24 8.11
CA ARG A 17 1.42 -27.42 9.56
C ARG A 17 0.73 -26.23 10.23
N ASN A 18 0.81 -25.05 9.65
CA ASN A 18 0.18 -23.86 10.25
C ASN A 18 -1.31 -23.79 9.85
N PRO A 19 -2.27 -23.91 10.81
CA PRO A 19 -3.70 -23.91 10.52
C PRO A 19 -4.17 -22.61 9.85
N TRP A 20 -3.51 -21.48 10.11
CA TRP A 20 -3.82 -20.18 9.51
C TRP A 20 -3.35 -20.04 8.05
N LEU A 21 -2.30 -20.76 7.67
CA LEU A 21 -1.76 -20.74 6.32
C LEU A 21 -2.33 -21.86 5.43
N ARG A 22 -2.93 -22.88 6.04
CA ARG A 22 -3.48 -24.04 5.35
C ARG A 22 -4.47 -23.73 4.24
N PRO A 23 -5.46 -22.79 4.41
CA PRO A 23 -6.37 -22.45 3.32
C PRO A 23 -5.67 -21.75 2.14
N PHE A 24 -4.52 -21.13 2.39
CA PHE A 24 -3.72 -20.45 1.36
C PHE A 24 -2.54 -21.30 0.87
N ALA A 25 -2.38 -22.52 1.37
CA ALA A 25 -1.23 -23.37 1.07
C ALA A 25 -1.06 -23.63 -0.43
N SER A 26 -2.14 -23.91 -1.15
CA SER A 26 -2.11 -24.12 -2.60
C SER A 26 -1.66 -22.88 -3.37
N SER A 27 -2.05 -21.70 -2.91
CA SER A 27 -1.65 -20.42 -3.50
C SER A 27 -0.23 -20.04 -3.11
N LEU A 28 0.13 -20.15 -1.83
CA LEU A 28 1.48 -19.83 -1.32
C LEU A 28 2.58 -20.74 -1.90
N LEU A 29 2.25 -21.99 -2.20
CA LEU A 29 3.18 -22.94 -2.82
C LEU A 29 3.31 -22.78 -4.34
N HIS A 30 2.57 -21.82 -4.94
CA HIS A 30 2.64 -21.62 -6.38
C HIS A 30 4.00 -21.04 -6.80
N PRO A 31 4.74 -21.69 -7.71
CA PRO A 31 6.10 -21.30 -8.07
C PRO A 31 6.24 -19.84 -8.55
N ARG A 32 5.20 -19.29 -9.17
CA ARG A 32 5.19 -17.90 -9.68
C ARG A 32 5.34 -16.84 -8.59
N LEU A 33 4.91 -17.10 -7.36
CA LEU A 33 5.05 -16.17 -6.24
C LEU A 33 6.51 -15.95 -5.83
N TRP A 34 7.35 -16.93 -6.11
CA TRP A 34 8.76 -16.95 -5.72
C TRP A 34 9.70 -16.76 -6.90
N HIS A 35 9.16 -16.80 -8.12
CA HIS A 35 9.96 -16.64 -9.32
C HIS A 35 10.00 -15.18 -9.75
N LEU A 36 11.21 -14.64 -9.87
CA LEU A 36 11.43 -13.27 -10.31
C LEU A 36 11.62 -13.27 -11.83
N ASN A 37 10.65 -12.78 -12.54
CA ASN A 37 10.72 -12.51 -13.97
C ASN A 37 10.14 -11.13 -14.26
N ARG A 38 10.33 -10.63 -15.48
CA ARG A 38 9.91 -9.28 -15.89
C ARG A 38 8.44 -8.96 -15.55
N HIS A 39 7.53 -9.90 -15.82
CA HIS A 39 6.10 -9.69 -15.59
C HIS A 39 5.75 -9.78 -14.10
N SER A 40 6.31 -10.79 -13.42
CA SER A 40 6.11 -10.98 -11.99
C SER A 40 6.70 -9.83 -11.16
N ALA A 41 7.87 -9.32 -11.54
CA ALA A 41 8.47 -8.17 -10.88
C ALA A 41 7.67 -6.89 -11.09
N ALA A 42 7.26 -6.60 -12.33
CA ALA A 42 6.46 -5.41 -12.62
C ALA A 42 5.10 -5.43 -11.91
N GLY A 43 4.42 -6.58 -11.91
CA GLY A 43 3.17 -6.74 -11.18
C GLY A 43 3.34 -6.63 -9.66
N ALA A 44 4.43 -7.17 -9.12
CA ALA A 44 4.74 -7.07 -7.69
C ALA A 44 4.99 -5.62 -7.25
N VAL A 45 5.78 -4.87 -8.03
CA VAL A 45 6.02 -3.44 -7.78
C VAL A 45 4.71 -2.66 -7.87
N ALA A 46 3.88 -2.93 -8.87
CA ALA A 46 2.58 -2.28 -9.01
C ALA A 46 1.67 -2.55 -7.80
N ALA A 47 1.57 -3.81 -7.36
CA ALA A 47 0.78 -4.20 -6.20
C ALA A 47 1.30 -3.54 -4.90
N GLY A 48 2.63 -3.55 -4.71
CA GLY A 48 3.26 -2.91 -3.55
C GLY A 48 3.09 -1.39 -3.55
N MET A 49 3.21 -0.74 -4.71
CA MET A 49 2.98 0.69 -4.85
C MET A 49 1.52 1.08 -4.56
N PHE A 50 0.57 0.27 -5.02
CA PHE A 50 -0.84 0.50 -4.75
C PHE A 50 -1.16 0.36 -3.25
N CYS A 51 -0.74 -0.74 -2.64
CA CYS A 51 -1.05 -1.04 -1.25
C CYS A 51 -0.23 -0.24 -0.26
N GLY A 52 0.94 0.27 -0.66
CA GLY A 52 1.83 1.00 0.24
C GLY A 52 1.27 2.31 0.80
N LEU A 53 0.23 2.90 0.19
CA LEU A 53 -0.47 4.06 0.74
C LEU A 53 -1.50 3.71 1.82
N ILE A 54 -1.79 2.41 2.03
CA ILE A 54 -2.63 1.97 3.14
C ILE A 54 -1.85 2.16 4.44
N PRO A 55 -2.43 2.83 5.46
CA PRO A 55 -1.71 3.12 6.68
C PRO A 55 -1.41 1.85 7.51
N GLY A 56 -0.24 1.83 8.12
CA GLY A 56 0.17 0.81 9.09
C GLY A 56 0.45 -0.57 8.49
N PRO A 57 0.36 -1.65 9.27
CA PRO A 57 0.74 -2.99 8.84
C PRO A 57 -0.18 -3.58 7.76
N LEU A 58 -1.36 -2.99 7.56
CA LEU A 58 -2.34 -3.41 6.55
C LEU A 58 -1.79 -3.30 5.12
N GLN A 59 -0.86 -2.38 4.86
CA GLN A 59 -0.19 -2.27 3.56
C GLN A 59 0.50 -3.57 3.13
N MET A 60 1.19 -4.24 4.05
CA MET A 60 1.86 -5.51 3.76
C MET A 60 0.85 -6.63 3.53
N ILE A 61 -0.23 -6.67 4.31
CA ILE A 61 -1.31 -7.65 4.14
C ILE A 61 -2.00 -7.44 2.80
N GLY A 62 -2.30 -6.19 2.45
CA GLY A 62 -2.88 -5.83 1.15
C GLY A 62 -1.98 -6.22 -0.01
N ALA A 63 -0.67 -5.90 0.07
CA ALA A 63 0.30 -6.27 -0.96
C ALA A 63 0.45 -7.79 -1.09
N ALA A 64 0.44 -8.52 0.03
CA ALA A 64 0.47 -9.98 0.02
C ALA A 64 -0.80 -10.56 -0.62
N ALA A 65 -1.98 -10.05 -0.29
CA ALA A 65 -3.24 -10.47 -0.88
C ALA A 65 -3.26 -10.21 -2.41
N CYS A 66 -2.83 -9.02 -2.84
CA CYS A 66 -2.68 -8.70 -4.26
C CYS A 66 -1.68 -9.62 -4.96
N ALA A 67 -0.53 -9.89 -4.33
CA ALA A 67 0.48 -10.78 -4.89
C ALA A 67 -0.05 -12.21 -5.08
N LEU A 68 -0.85 -12.72 -4.13
CA LEU A 68 -1.50 -14.02 -4.22
C LEU A 68 -2.55 -14.04 -5.33
N LEU A 69 -3.39 -13.00 -5.42
CA LEU A 69 -4.47 -12.88 -6.39
C LEU A 69 -3.93 -12.81 -7.82
N PHE A 70 -2.94 -11.95 -8.06
CA PHE A 70 -2.34 -11.73 -9.38
C PHE A 70 -1.19 -12.69 -9.68
N ARG A 71 -0.82 -13.56 -8.74
CA ARG A 71 0.28 -14.54 -8.85
C ARG A 71 1.61 -13.89 -9.27
N VAL A 72 1.92 -12.76 -8.65
CA VAL A 72 3.17 -12.01 -8.82
C VAL A 72 4.11 -12.24 -7.64
N ASN A 73 5.35 -11.75 -7.73
CA ASN A 73 6.37 -12.02 -6.71
C ASN A 73 5.98 -11.44 -5.35
N LEU A 74 5.69 -12.32 -4.39
CA LEU A 74 5.23 -11.96 -3.05
C LEU A 74 6.25 -11.15 -2.24
N PRO A 75 7.53 -11.59 -2.11
CA PRO A 75 8.54 -10.82 -1.39
C PRO A 75 8.73 -9.41 -1.96
N LEU A 76 8.77 -9.29 -3.27
CA LEU A 76 8.97 -8.00 -3.91
C LEU A 76 7.76 -7.07 -3.72
N ALA A 77 6.53 -7.59 -3.76
CA ALA A 77 5.34 -6.79 -3.49
C ALA A 77 5.35 -6.23 -2.07
N MET A 78 5.70 -7.07 -1.08
CA MET A 78 5.80 -6.62 0.32
C MET A 78 6.93 -5.61 0.53
N LEU A 79 8.11 -5.86 -0.03
CA LEU A 79 9.25 -4.93 0.06
C LEU A 79 8.93 -3.59 -0.59
N THR A 80 8.20 -3.59 -1.69
CA THR A 80 7.83 -2.35 -2.37
C THR A 80 6.93 -1.47 -1.50
N THR A 81 6.14 -2.01 -0.57
CA THR A 81 5.33 -1.17 0.32
C THR A 81 6.17 -0.26 1.24
N LEU A 82 7.45 -0.60 1.47
CA LEU A 82 8.34 0.16 2.35
C LEU A 82 8.74 1.55 1.81
N TYR A 83 8.33 1.90 0.58
CA TYR A 83 8.52 3.27 0.08
C TYR A 83 7.75 4.29 0.93
N THR A 84 6.67 3.87 1.59
CA THR A 84 5.99 4.66 2.61
C THR A 84 6.63 4.38 3.97
N ASN A 85 7.29 5.39 4.48
CA ASN A 85 7.94 5.42 5.78
C ASN A 85 7.52 6.73 6.49
N PRO A 86 7.83 6.95 7.78
CA PRO A 86 7.43 8.15 8.49
C PRO A 86 7.82 9.47 7.82
N VAL A 87 8.91 9.48 7.03
CA VAL A 87 9.38 10.68 6.32
C VAL A 87 8.59 10.91 5.03
N THR A 88 8.35 9.85 4.24
CA THR A 88 7.67 9.96 2.94
C THR A 88 6.15 9.97 3.06
N LEU A 89 5.61 9.44 4.16
CA LEU A 89 4.17 9.35 4.39
C LEU A 89 3.52 10.73 4.39
N VAL A 90 4.10 11.69 5.12
CA VAL A 90 3.54 13.05 5.22
C VAL A 90 3.42 13.74 3.86
N PRO A 91 4.51 13.87 3.04
CA PRO A 91 4.38 14.50 1.73
C PRO A 91 3.46 13.74 0.76
N LEU A 92 3.42 12.40 0.82
CA LEU A 92 2.53 11.61 -0.02
C LEU A 92 1.06 11.83 0.34
N TYR A 93 0.73 11.92 1.62
CA TYR A 93 -0.63 12.17 2.07
C TYR A 93 -1.09 13.61 1.78
N LEU A 94 -0.18 14.58 1.89
CA LEU A 94 -0.45 15.96 1.47
C LEU A 94 -0.73 16.02 -0.05
N LEU A 95 0.07 15.32 -0.84
CA LEU A 95 -0.14 15.22 -2.29
C LEU A 95 -1.48 14.54 -2.61
N ALA A 96 -1.80 13.45 -1.94
CA ALA A 96 -3.08 12.76 -2.09
C ALA A 96 -4.25 13.70 -1.75
N TYR A 97 -4.15 14.42 -0.63
CA TYR A 97 -5.17 15.39 -0.24
C TYR A 97 -5.38 16.49 -1.30
N GLN A 98 -4.30 17.03 -1.86
CA GLN A 98 -4.37 18.02 -2.94
C GLN A 98 -5.04 17.46 -4.20
N ILE A 99 -4.67 16.25 -4.62
CA ILE A 99 -5.31 15.57 -5.76
C ILE A 99 -6.80 15.39 -5.52
N GLY A 100 -7.18 14.91 -4.34
CA GLY A 100 -8.58 14.69 -3.99
C GLY A 100 -9.41 15.96 -3.99
N ARG A 101 -8.85 17.05 -3.45
CA ARG A 101 -9.50 18.39 -3.47
C ARG A 101 -9.76 18.89 -4.88
N LEU A 102 -8.74 18.79 -5.74
CA LEU A 102 -8.86 19.19 -7.15
C LEU A 102 -9.96 18.42 -7.87
N LEU A 103 -10.07 17.11 -7.58
CA LEU A 103 -11.09 16.25 -8.21
C LEU A 103 -12.51 16.53 -7.71
N ILE A 104 -12.65 16.96 -6.44
CA ILE A 104 -13.97 17.29 -5.86
C ILE A 104 -14.38 18.71 -6.24
N GLY A 105 -13.44 19.55 -6.73
CA GLY A 105 -13.69 20.95 -7.04
C GLY A 105 -13.72 21.87 -5.81
N GLU A 106 -13.09 21.42 -4.70
CA GLU A 106 -12.97 22.26 -3.51
C GLU A 106 -11.84 23.29 -3.68
N SER A 107 -12.21 24.56 -3.76
CA SER A 107 -11.27 25.68 -3.89
C SER A 107 -10.69 26.16 -2.56
N ASN A 108 -11.33 25.82 -1.44
CA ASN A 108 -10.89 26.24 -0.11
C ASN A 108 -9.55 25.61 0.26
N GLY A 109 -8.61 26.41 0.81
CA GLY A 109 -7.31 25.93 1.28
C GLY A 109 -7.39 24.81 2.32
N PHE A 110 -6.24 24.29 2.73
CA PHE A 110 -6.17 23.36 3.86
C PHE A 110 -6.73 24.07 5.11
N VAL A 111 -7.78 23.51 5.67
CA VAL A 111 -8.34 24.00 6.95
C VAL A 111 -7.56 23.33 8.07
N ALA A 112 -6.92 24.14 8.90
CA ALA A 112 -6.21 23.62 10.07
C ALA A 112 -7.17 22.94 11.05
N PRO A 113 -6.71 21.92 11.80
CA PRO A 113 -7.55 21.30 12.83
C PRO A 113 -7.97 22.32 13.89
N PRO A 114 -9.14 22.16 14.51
CA PRO A 114 -9.62 23.06 15.55
C PRO A 114 -8.66 23.05 16.74
N GLU A 115 -8.34 24.24 17.26
CA GLU A 115 -7.45 24.37 18.40
C GLU A 115 -8.05 23.71 19.65
N PHE A 116 -7.23 22.97 20.38
CA PHE A 116 -7.65 22.28 21.58
C PHE A 116 -7.90 23.28 22.71
N THR A 117 -9.13 23.28 23.26
CA THR A 117 -9.51 24.15 24.38
C THR A 117 -10.13 23.30 25.51
N PHE A 118 -9.49 23.28 26.66
CA PHE A 118 -9.98 22.50 27.83
C PHE A 118 -11.35 22.95 28.33
N THR A 119 -11.70 24.23 28.18
CA THR A 119 -12.95 24.81 28.68
C THR A 119 -14.19 24.37 27.89
N HIS A 120 -14.03 23.90 26.65
CA HIS A 120 -15.12 23.46 25.77
C HIS A 120 -14.82 22.11 25.11
N PHE A 121 -14.47 21.10 25.94
CA PHE A 121 -14.07 19.78 25.45
C PHE A 121 -15.12 19.14 24.52
N VAL A 122 -16.42 19.23 24.87
CA VAL A 122 -17.50 18.64 24.06
C VAL A 122 -17.60 19.34 22.70
N GLY A 123 -17.60 20.66 22.68
CA GLY A 123 -17.63 21.44 21.43
C GLY A 123 -16.38 21.19 20.57
N TRP A 124 -15.22 21.00 21.20
CA TRP A 124 -14.00 20.63 20.47
C TRP A 124 -14.11 19.25 19.82
N THR A 125 -14.69 18.23 20.49
CA THR A 125 -14.88 16.90 19.90
C THR A 125 -15.81 16.91 18.70
N GLU A 126 -16.88 17.71 18.72
CA GLU A 126 -17.79 17.87 17.59
C GLU A 126 -17.10 18.59 16.42
N ALA A 127 -16.38 19.69 16.71
CA ALA A 127 -15.60 20.41 15.70
C ALA A 127 -14.51 19.53 15.07
N MET A 128 -13.84 18.69 15.88
CA MET A 128 -12.82 17.74 15.43
C MET A 128 -13.43 16.68 14.53
N GLN A 129 -14.59 16.11 14.88
CA GLN A 129 -15.29 15.15 14.03
C GLN A 129 -15.67 15.77 12.67
N GLY A 130 -16.24 16.98 12.67
CA GLY A 130 -16.57 17.70 11.45
C GLY A 130 -15.32 17.94 10.57
N TRP A 131 -14.23 18.36 11.19
CA TRP A 131 -12.96 18.57 10.49
C TRP A 131 -12.40 17.26 9.91
N MET A 132 -12.39 16.17 10.69
CA MET A 132 -11.94 14.85 10.21
C MET A 132 -12.75 14.38 9.01
N LEU A 133 -14.06 14.53 9.03
CA LEU A 133 -14.94 14.16 7.90
C LEU A 133 -14.68 15.02 6.66
N SER A 134 -14.42 16.32 6.85
CA SER A 134 -14.10 17.22 5.74
C SER A 134 -12.77 16.90 5.06
N VAL A 135 -11.77 16.45 5.84
CA VAL A 135 -10.46 16.06 5.31
C VAL A 135 -10.48 14.63 4.77
N ALA A 136 -11.26 13.74 5.36
CA ALA A 136 -11.29 12.33 5.00
C ALA A 136 -11.75 12.10 3.56
N LYS A 137 -12.80 12.80 3.11
CA LYS A 137 -13.35 12.64 1.77
C LYS A 137 -12.34 12.94 0.66
N PRO A 138 -11.73 14.15 0.59
CA PRO A 138 -10.70 14.42 -0.41
C PRO A 138 -9.47 13.54 -0.24
N LEU A 139 -9.06 13.24 0.98
CA LEU A 139 -7.90 12.39 1.23
C LEU A 139 -8.12 10.97 0.69
N CYS A 140 -9.25 10.34 0.98
CA CYS A 140 -9.55 8.99 0.49
C CYS A 140 -9.58 8.91 -1.04
N ILE A 141 -10.23 9.87 -1.70
CA ILE A 141 -10.27 9.93 -3.17
C ILE A 141 -8.86 10.12 -3.73
N GLY A 142 -8.11 11.06 -3.17
CA GLY A 142 -6.75 11.33 -3.62
C GLY A 142 -5.79 10.16 -3.37
N LEU A 143 -5.93 9.43 -2.26
CA LEU A 143 -5.13 8.23 -1.99
C LEU A 143 -5.38 7.15 -3.04
N VAL A 144 -6.63 6.91 -3.43
CA VAL A 144 -6.95 5.91 -4.47
C VAL A 144 -6.34 6.33 -5.81
N VAL A 145 -6.49 7.60 -6.20
CA VAL A 145 -5.95 8.10 -7.47
C VAL A 145 -4.43 8.09 -7.48
N LEU A 146 -3.80 8.54 -6.39
CA LEU A 146 -2.35 8.52 -6.25
C LEU A 146 -1.82 7.09 -6.26
N ALA A 147 -2.46 6.16 -5.53
CA ALA A 147 -2.10 4.75 -5.51
C ALA A 147 -2.16 4.11 -6.91
N ALA A 148 -3.25 4.40 -7.65
CA ALA A 148 -3.40 3.91 -9.03
C ALA A 148 -2.30 4.50 -9.95
N GLY A 149 -2.03 5.79 -9.85
CA GLY A 149 -0.97 6.46 -10.62
C GLY A 149 0.42 5.87 -10.34
N LEU A 150 0.77 5.74 -9.06
CA LEU A 150 2.05 5.14 -8.64
C LEU A 150 2.17 3.67 -9.08
N SER A 151 1.07 2.91 -9.00
CA SER A 151 1.02 1.52 -9.45
C SER A 151 1.31 1.41 -10.96
N VAL A 152 0.70 2.25 -11.79
CA VAL A 152 0.92 2.30 -13.24
C VAL A 152 2.37 2.69 -13.55
N ILE A 153 2.86 3.75 -12.92
CA ILE A 153 4.24 4.23 -13.10
C ILE A 153 5.23 3.12 -12.69
N GLY A 154 5.05 2.51 -11.52
CA GLY A 154 5.90 1.43 -11.02
C GLY A 154 5.92 0.22 -11.93
N TYR A 155 4.77 -0.16 -12.48
CA TYR A 155 4.66 -1.26 -13.44
C TYR A 155 5.49 -1.02 -14.70
N PHE A 156 5.30 0.14 -15.34
CA PHE A 156 6.00 0.47 -16.59
C PHE A 156 7.49 0.75 -16.36
N ALA A 157 7.84 1.43 -15.26
CA ALA A 157 9.23 1.68 -14.89
C ALA A 157 9.99 0.36 -14.67
N THR A 158 9.40 -0.59 -13.93
CA THR A 158 10.00 -1.91 -13.72
C THR A 158 10.14 -2.66 -15.04
N LYS A 159 9.13 -2.61 -15.90
CA LYS A 159 9.21 -3.23 -17.25
C LYS A 159 10.30 -2.60 -18.12
N ALA A 160 10.49 -1.29 -18.02
CA ALA A 160 11.55 -0.59 -18.75
C ALA A 160 12.93 -0.97 -18.20
N ALA A 161 13.11 -0.92 -16.88
CA ALA A 161 14.35 -1.29 -16.22
C ALA A 161 14.79 -2.74 -16.51
N TRP A 162 13.87 -3.64 -16.75
CA TRP A 162 14.17 -5.04 -17.10
C TRP A 162 14.63 -5.25 -18.54
N ARG A 163 14.58 -4.22 -19.38
CA ARG A 163 15.04 -4.30 -20.78
C ARG A 163 16.55 -4.08 -20.91
N TYR A 164 17.16 -3.48 -19.91
CA TYR A 164 18.59 -3.22 -19.79
C TYR A 164 19.23 -4.17 -18.78
#